data_9485afa78e7db59a5ec27d1668e614dd
#
_entry.id   9485afa78e7db59a5ec27d1668e614dd
#
_cell.length_a   1.000
_cell.length_b   1.000
_cell.length_c   1.000
_cell.angle_alpha   90.00
_cell.angle_beta   90.00
_cell.angle_gamma   90.00
#
_symmetry.space_group_name_H-M   'P 1'
#
loop_
_entity.id
_entity.type
_entity.pdbx_description
1 polymer ?
#
loop_
_entity_poly.entity_id
_entity_poly.type
_entity_poly.pdbx_seq_one_letter_code
_entity_poly.pdbx_strand_id
1 'polypeptide(L)'
;MDRKRSEDNTHENAQSVHRVKYLQELVTRVRRGDLKIAVYGLGHVGAPLAAVWLRAGASVIGIDKSEKVRVYAKEGKTQIPEPHVNEAFVKGLKENRFSVYDDPVAASKDSFFKMICVPVMAENAQANLQAVENVVSSIGVGLKLGDVVALTPSVPPG
;
A
#
# COMPACT_ATOMS: atom_id res chain seq x y z
N MET A 1 22.44 -18.46 39.30
CA MET A 1 22.39 -17.38 38.31
C MET A 1 21.97 -17.85 36.90
N ASP A 2 22.01 -19.17 36.64
CA ASP A 2 21.71 -19.75 35.29
C ASP A 2 20.22 -19.97 34.92
N ARG A 3 19.33 -20.08 35.92
CA ARG A 3 17.89 -20.33 35.60
C ARG A 3 17.19 -19.16 34.90
N LYS A 4 17.49 -17.92 35.24
CA LYS A 4 16.87 -16.72 34.59
C LYS A 4 17.29 -16.58 33.14
N ARG A 5 18.50 -16.97 32.80
CA ARG A 5 19.01 -16.87 31.39
C ARG A 5 18.41 -17.92 30.46
N SER A 6 18.00 -19.08 30.99
CA SER A 6 17.33 -20.13 30.20
C SER A 6 15.84 -19.82 29.94
N GLU A 7 15.17 -19.16 30.90
CA GLU A 7 13.77 -18.76 30.75
C GLU A 7 13.60 -17.58 29.78
N ASP A 8 14.50 -16.59 29.80
CA ASP A 8 14.50 -15.48 28.83
C ASP A 8 14.72 -15.97 27.37
N ASN A 9 15.64 -16.92 27.17
CA ASN A 9 15.91 -17.50 25.84
C ASN A 9 14.74 -18.33 25.27
N THR A 10 13.96 -18.98 26.11
CA THR A 10 12.77 -19.75 25.68
C THR A 10 11.62 -18.84 25.33
N HIS A 11 11.42 -17.72 26.04
CA HIS A 11 10.40 -16.71 25.71
C HIS A 11 10.72 -15.95 24.43
N GLU A 12 11.96 -15.55 24.20
CA GLU A 12 12.40 -14.90 22.95
C GLU A 12 12.24 -15.84 21.75
N ASN A 13 12.58 -17.12 21.92
CA ASN A 13 12.44 -18.10 20.83
C ASN A 13 10.98 -18.40 20.50
N ALA A 14 10.10 -18.49 21.48
CA ALA A 14 8.67 -18.67 21.28
C ALA A 14 8.02 -17.47 20.58
N GLN A 15 8.40 -16.23 20.95
CA GLN A 15 7.94 -15.00 20.30
C GLN A 15 8.43 -14.90 18.85
N SER A 16 9.68 -15.26 18.57
CA SER A 16 10.24 -15.23 17.23
C SER A 16 9.55 -16.26 16.30
N VAL A 17 9.28 -17.47 16.77
CA VAL A 17 8.54 -18.49 16.02
C VAL A 17 7.10 -18.04 15.73
N HIS A 18 6.42 -17.45 16.70
CA HIS A 18 5.06 -16.92 16.52
C HIS A 18 5.04 -15.78 15.48
N ARG A 19 6.02 -14.89 15.54
CA ARG A 19 6.19 -13.78 14.60
C ARG A 19 6.43 -14.26 13.15
N VAL A 20 7.27 -15.26 12.96
CA VAL A 20 7.54 -15.86 11.64
C VAL A 20 6.27 -16.50 11.08
N LYS A 21 5.54 -17.26 11.87
CA LYS A 21 4.27 -17.88 11.45
C LYS A 21 3.23 -16.85 11.05
N TYR A 22 3.09 -15.79 11.83
CA TYR A 22 2.19 -14.68 11.52
C TYR A 22 2.55 -13.98 10.21
N LEU A 23 3.85 -13.71 9.95
CA LEU A 23 4.30 -13.13 8.69
C LEU A 23 4.04 -14.04 7.48
N GLN A 24 4.25 -15.34 7.63
CA GLN A 24 3.95 -16.32 6.57
C GLN A 24 2.46 -16.36 6.24
N GLU A 25 1.60 -16.28 7.26
CA GLU A 25 0.16 -16.19 7.09
C GLU A 25 -0.24 -14.90 6.36
N LEU A 26 0.29 -13.75 6.75
CA LEU A 26 0.04 -12.47 6.05
C LEU A 26 0.44 -12.55 4.58
N VAL A 27 1.63 -13.07 4.26
CA VAL A 27 2.08 -13.25 2.88
C VAL A 27 1.13 -14.13 2.09
N THR A 28 0.66 -15.21 2.70
CA THR A 28 -0.29 -16.13 2.07
C THR A 28 -1.63 -15.44 1.78
N ARG A 29 -2.16 -14.68 2.73
CA ARG A 29 -3.41 -13.92 2.58
C ARG A 29 -3.29 -12.84 1.51
N VAL A 30 -2.15 -12.13 1.44
CA VAL A 30 -1.87 -11.17 0.37
C VAL A 30 -1.91 -11.85 -0.99
N ARG A 31 -1.19 -12.98 -1.15
CA ARG A 31 -1.11 -13.73 -2.43
C ARG A 31 -2.46 -14.30 -2.87
N ARG A 32 -3.34 -14.63 -1.94
CA ARG A 32 -4.71 -15.08 -2.24
C ARG A 32 -5.65 -13.94 -2.58
N GLY A 33 -5.25 -12.70 -2.34
CA GLY A 33 -6.09 -11.51 -2.50
C GLY A 33 -7.07 -11.30 -1.36
N ASP A 34 -6.93 -12.04 -0.24
CA ASP A 34 -7.76 -11.90 0.96
C ASP A 34 -7.48 -10.57 1.70
N LEU A 35 -6.28 -10.00 1.50
CA LEU A 35 -5.90 -8.68 1.99
C LEU A 35 -5.72 -7.73 0.82
N LYS A 36 -6.45 -6.61 0.85
CA LYS A 36 -6.35 -5.57 -0.15
C LYS A 36 -5.29 -4.54 0.22
N ILE A 37 -4.59 -4.04 -0.78
CA ILE A 37 -3.57 -3.00 -0.68
C ILE A 37 -4.10 -1.76 -1.37
N ALA A 38 -4.21 -0.63 -0.67
CA ALA A 38 -4.56 0.65 -1.26
C ALA A 38 -3.31 1.44 -1.62
N VAL A 39 -3.25 1.95 -2.85
CA VAL A 39 -2.15 2.79 -3.36
C VAL A 39 -2.71 4.18 -3.66
N TYR A 40 -2.34 5.15 -2.83
CA TYR A 40 -2.75 6.55 -2.94
C TYR A 40 -1.76 7.33 -3.79
N GLY A 41 -2.17 7.68 -4.99
CA GLY A 41 -1.36 8.27 -6.06
C GLY A 41 -0.88 7.20 -7.04
N LEU A 42 -1.37 7.26 -8.29
CA LEU A 42 -0.99 6.35 -9.38
C LEU A 42 -0.02 7.03 -10.38
N GLY A 43 0.88 7.85 -9.84
CA GLY A 43 1.97 8.48 -10.58
C GLY A 43 3.18 7.56 -10.77
N HIS A 44 4.37 8.17 -11.01
CA HIS A 44 5.65 7.48 -11.31
C HIS A 44 6.09 6.45 -10.25
N VAL A 45 5.68 6.62 -9.00
CA VAL A 45 6.01 5.68 -7.92
C VAL A 45 4.85 4.71 -7.67
N GLY A 46 3.61 5.24 -7.57
CA GLY A 46 2.49 4.42 -7.15
C GLY A 46 2.01 3.43 -8.20
N ALA A 47 2.00 3.79 -9.50
CA ALA A 47 1.56 2.87 -10.55
C ALA A 47 2.50 1.65 -10.68
N PRO A 48 3.85 1.79 -10.72
CA PRO A 48 4.76 0.65 -10.67
C PRO A 48 4.62 -0.19 -9.41
N LEU A 49 4.45 0.42 -8.23
CA LEU A 49 4.22 -0.32 -6.99
C LEU A 49 2.92 -1.11 -7.01
N ALA A 50 1.82 -0.51 -7.50
CA ALA A 50 0.56 -1.22 -7.69
C ALA A 50 0.73 -2.44 -8.62
N ALA A 51 1.47 -2.29 -9.73
CA ALA A 51 1.78 -3.37 -10.66
C ALA A 51 2.60 -4.49 -10.01
N VAL A 52 3.58 -4.16 -9.17
CA VAL A 52 4.37 -5.15 -8.41
C VAL A 52 3.48 -5.98 -7.49
N TRP A 53 2.58 -5.35 -6.75
CA TRP A 53 1.64 -6.04 -5.87
C TRP A 53 0.66 -6.93 -6.63
N LEU A 54 0.12 -6.46 -7.76
CA LEU A 54 -0.74 -7.26 -8.63
C LEU A 54 -0.02 -8.50 -9.17
N ARG A 55 1.24 -8.33 -9.61
CA ARG A 55 2.08 -9.45 -10.08
C ARG A 55 2.40 -10.45 -8.97
N ALA A 56 2.51 -9.99 -7.73
CA ALA A 56 2.67 -10.85 -6.56
C ALA A 56 1.38 -11.58 -6.16
N GLY A 57 0.24 -11.29 -6.82
CA GLY A 57 -1.05 -11.94 -6.56
C GLY A 57 -1.93 -11.21 -5.56
N ALA A 58 -1.56 -10.00 -5.12
CA ALA A 58 -2.38 -9.19 -4.22
C ALA A 58 -3.62 -8.62 -4.91
N SER A 59 -4.64 -8.28 -4.13
CA SER A 59 -5.72 -7.39 -4.55
C SER A 59 -5.32 -5.93 -4.27
N VAL A 60 -5.45 -5.05 -5.26
CA VAL A 60 -5.00 -3.66 -5.19
C VAL A 60 -6.16 -2.71 -5.47
N ILE A 61 -6.27 -1.66 -4.66
CA ILE A 61 -7.15 -0.51 -4.87
C ILE A 61 -6.26 0.67 -5.23
N GLY A 62 -6.42 1.20 -6.44
CA GLY A 62 -5.76 2.43 -6.87
C GLY A 62 -6.61 3.65 -6.54
N ILE A 63 -5.99 4.71 -6.01
CA ILE A 63 -6.63 6.00 -5.72
C ILE A 63 -5.75 7.10 -6.32
N ASP A 64 -6.37 8.06 -7.01
CA ASP A 64 -5.69 9.26 -7.48
C ASP A 64 -6.65 10.44 -7.47
N LYS A 65 -6.15 11.65 -7.19
CA LYS A 65 -6.94 12.88 -7.25
C LYS A 65 -7.36 13.26 -8.68
N SER A 66 -6.54 12.88 -9.66
CA SER A 66 -6.78 13.16 -11.09
C SER A 66 -7.79 12.18 -11.66
N GLU A 67 -8.95 12.68 -12.08
CA GLU A 67 -9.95 11.87 -12.79
C GLU A 67 -9.37 11.20 -14.04
N LYS A 68 -8.54 11.90 -14.79
CA LYS A 68 -7.87 11.37 -15.99
C LYS A 68 -7.02 10.15 -15.66
N VAL A 69 -6.27 10.18 -14.54
CA VAL A 69 -5.46 9.04 -14.10
C VAL A 69 -6.35 7.88 -13.70
N ARG A 70 -7.44 8.14 -12.98
CA ARG A 70 -8.39 7.10 -12.59
C ARG A 70 -9.08 6.45 -13.79
N VAL A 71 -9.51 7.24 -14.78
CA VAL A 71 -10.10 6.71 -16.02
C VAL A 71 -9.13 5.80 -16.76
N TYR A 72 -7.87 6.22 -16.93
CA TYR A 72 -6.85 5.38 -17.57
C TYR A 72 -6.63 4.07 -16.79
N ALA A 73 -6.52 4.15 -15.48
CA ALA A 73 -6.32 2.97 -14.65
C ALA A 73 -7.51 1.99 -14.73
N LYS A 74 -8.76 2.49 -14.78
CA LYS A 74 -9.98 1.68 -15.02
C LYS A 74 -9.98 0.99 -16.39
N GLU A 75 -9.26 1.53 -17.37
CA GLU A 75 -9.05 0.92 -18.69
C GLU A 75 -7.81 0.00 -18.76
N GLY A 76 -7.12 -0.20 -17.66
CA GLY A 76 -5.87 -0.97 -17.64
C GLY A 76 -4.67 -0.23 -18.21
N LYS A 77 -4.71 1.09 -18.23
CA LYS A 77 -3.68 1.97 -18.79
C LYS A 77 -3.06 2.84 -17.70
N THR A 78 -1.85 3.31 -17.94
CA THR A 78 -1.20 4.35 -17.13
C THR A 78 -0.57 5.41 -18.04
N GLN A 79 -0.35 6.60 -17.49
CA GLN A 79 0.42 7.65 -18.16
C GLN A 79 1.95 7.42 -18.06
N ILE A 80 2.34 6.42 -17.25
CA ILE A 80 3.75 6.06 -17.07
C ILE A 80 4.18 5.19 -18.24
N PRO A 81 5.28 5.51 -18.93
CA PRO A 81 5.72 4.78 -20.13
C PRO A 81 6.43 3.44 -19.76
N GLU A 82 5.77 2.63 -18.93
CA GLU A 82 6.28 1.33 -18.50
C GLU A 82 5.33 0.22 -18.95
N PRO A 83 5.67 -0.56 -19.98
CA PRO A 83 4.80 -1.60 -20.56
C PRO A 83 4.26 -2.59 -19.52
N HIS A 84 5.11 -3.01 -18.58
CA HIS A 84 4.75 -4.00 -17.57
C HIS A 84 3.69 -3.50 -16.56
N VAL A 85 3.52 -2.19 -16.40
CA VAL A 85 2.48 -1.62 -15.55
C VAL A 85 1.11 -1.80 -16.20
N ASN A 86 0.98 -1.49 -17.50
CA ASN A 86 -0.27 -1.68 -18.23
C ASN A 86 -0.69 -3.16 -18.26
N GLU A 87 0.26 -4.07 -18.53
CA GLU A 87 0.00 -5.51 -18.51
C GLU A 87 -0.55 -5.98 -17.15
N ALA A 88 0.06 -5.52 -16.06
CA ALA A 88 -0.37 -5.86 -14.71
C ALA A 88 -1.77 -5.31 -14.39
N PHE A 89 -2.07 -4.09 -14.82
CA PHE A 89 -3.39 -3.48 -14.62
C PHE A 89 -4.46 -4.23 -15.41
N VAL A 90 -4.22 -4.51 -16.69
CA VAL A 90 -5.16 -5.29 -17.54
C VAL A 90 -5.43 -6.66 -16.94
N LYS A 91 -4.37 -7.36 -16.51
CA LYS A 91 -4.50 -8.66 -15.86
C LYS A 91 -5.28 -8.55 -14.54
N GLY A 92 -4.92 -7.59 -13.69
CA GLY A 92 -5.59 -7.35 -12.41
C GLY A 92 -7.07 -7.05 -12.55
N LEU A 93 -7.47 -6.25 -13.55
CA LEU A 93 -8.87 -5.98 -13.87
C LEU A 93 -9.62 -7.26 -14.30
N LYS A 94 -9.04 -8.06 -15.19
CA LYS A 94 -9.63 -9.32 -15.66
C LYS A 94 -9.82 -10.34 -14.53
N GLU A 95 -8.90 -10.35 -13.57
CA GLU A 95 -8.92 -11.27 -12.42
C GLU A 95 -9.72 -10.71 -11.22
N ASN A 96 -10.34 -9.53 -11.34
CA ASN A 96 -11.00 -8.81 -10.25
C ASN A 96 -10.07 -8.53 -9.03
N ARG A 97 -8.77 -8.38 -9.30
CA ARG A 97 -7.74 -8.07 -8.31
C ARG A 97 -7.30 -6.60 -8.33
N PHE A 98 -7.69 -5.84 -9.35
CA PHE A 98 -7.45 -4.41 -9.43
C PHE A 98 -8.76 -3.66 -9.49
N SER A 99 -8.91 -2.65 -8.65
CA SER A 99 -10.02 -1.72 -8.65
C SER A 99 -9.52 -0.29 -8.49
N VAL A 100 -10.28 0.68 -8.96
CA VAL A 100 -9.93 2.10 -8.85
C VAL A 100 -11.08 2.81 -8.14
N TYR A 101 -10.78 3.39 -6.96
CA TYR A 101 -11.76 4.09 -6.15
C TYR A 101 -11.64 5.61 -6.35
N ASP A 102 -12.77 6.28 -6.31
CA ASP A 102 -12.85 7.74 -6.32
C ASP A 102 -12.83 8.32 -4.89
N ASP A 103 -13.28 7.52 -3.92
CA ASP A 103 -13.31 7.88 -2.49
C ASP A 103 -12.10 7.29 -1.74
N PRO A 104 -11.18 8.14 -1.25
CA PRO A 104 -10.00 7.71 -0.51
C PRO A 104 -10.34 7.12 0.87
N VAL A 105 -11.46 7.52 1.49
CA VAL A 105 -11.93 6.97 2.77
C VAL A 105 -12.45 5.56 2.59
N ALA A 106 -13.25 5.31 1.54
CA ALA A 106 -13.71 3.97 1.19
C ALA A 106 -12.54 3.02 0.93
N ALA A 107 -11.52 3.48 0.19
CA ALA A 107 -10.31 2.71 -0.05
C ALA A 107 -9.57 2.36 1.25
N SER A 108 -9.51 3.28 2.21
CA SER A 108 -8.93 3.00 3.54
C SER A 108 -9.72 1.94 4.29
N LYS A 109 -11.05 2.03 4.31
CA LYS A 109 -11.93 1.05 4.98
C LYS A 109 -11.78 -0.35 4.38
N ASP A 110 -11.55 -0.45 3.07
CA ASP A 110 -11.52 -1.71 2.33
C ASP A 110 -10.13 -2.36 2.25
N SER A 111 -9.08 -1.67 2.68
CA SER A 111 -7.71 -2.16 2.59
C SER A 111 -7.10 -2.45 3.96
N PHE A 112 -6.16 -3.40 3.98
CA PHE A 112 -5.31 -3.69 5.13
C PHE A 112 -4.01 -2.89 5.09
N PHE A 113 -3.40 -2.75 3.91
CA PHE A 113 -2.14 -2.03 3.72
C PHE A 113 -2.39 -0.79 2.86
N LYS A 114 -1.98 0.39 3.35
CA LYS A 114 -2.14 1.68 2.71
C LYS A 114 -0.76 2.21 2.33
N MET A 115 -0.53 2.44 1.04
CA MET A 115 0.71 3.02 0.52
C MET A 115 0.46 4.44 0.05
N ILE A 116 1.14 5.41 0.64
CA ILE A 116 1.04 6.82 0.27
C ILE A 116 2.15 7.12 -0.73
N CYS A 117 1.77 7.33 -2.00
CA CYS A 117 2.67 7.55 -3.14
C CYS A 117 2.45 8.91 -3.81
N VAL A 118 1.81 9.85 -3.10
CA VAL A 118 1.61 11.21 -3.61
C VAL A 118 2.92 12.01 -3.55
N PRO A 119 3.14 12.94 -4.50
CA PRO A 119 4.38 13.70 -4.53
C PRO A 119 4.45 14.70 -3.37
N VAL A 120 5.67 14.90 -2.85
CA VAL A 120 6.04 16.06 -2.03
C VAL A 120 6.73 17.05 -2.93
N MET A 121 6.13 18.21 -3.10
CA MET A 121 6.67 19.27 -3.96
C MET A 121 7.54 20.23 -3.13
N ALA A 122 8.61 20.72 -3.71
CA ALA A 122 9.36 21.84 -3.11
C ALA A 122 8.71 23.17 -3.54
N GLU A 123 8.36 24.00 -2.58
CA GLU A 123 7.80 25.33 -2.79
C GLU A 123 8.54 26.32 -1.89
N ASN A 124 9.17 27.35 -2.50
CA ASN A 124 9.98 28.33 -1.76
C ASN A 124 11.07 27.71 -0.86
N ALA A 125 11.75 26.66 -1.35
CA ALA A 125 12.75 25.86 -0.63
C ALA A 125 12.22 25.12 0.61
N GLN A 126 10.91 24.98 0.74
CA GLN A 126 10.24 24.17 1.77
C GLN A 126 9.45 23.03 1.14
N ALA A 127 9.31 21.93 1.89
CA ALA A 127 8.49 20.81 1.44
C ALA A 127 7.00 21.14 1.60
N ASN A 128 6.23 21.07 0.50
CA ASN A 128 4.78 21.17 0.56
C ASN A 128 4.19 19.79 0.83
N LEU A 129 3.72 19.57 2.05
CA LEU A 129 3.17 18.29 2.53
C LEU A 129 1.65 18.18 2.36
N GLN A 130 0.98 19.19 1.82
CA GLN A 130 -0.50 19.24 1.75
C GLN A 130 -1.11 17.99 1.11
N ALA A 131 -0.49 17.43 0.05
CA ALA A 131 -0.98 16.23 -0.59
C ALA A 131 -0.89 14.99 0.33
N VAL A 132 0.18 14.90 1.12
CA VAL A 132 0.39 13.83 2.11
C VAL A 132 -0.63 13.96 3.24
N GLU A 133 -0.79 15.16 3.81
CA GLU A 133 -1.72 15.48 4.91
C GLU A 133 -3.17 15.13 4.52
N ASN A 134 -3.60 15.49 3.32
CA ASN A 134 -4.93 15.18 2.81
C ASN A 134 -5.17 13.66 2.73
N VAL A 135 -4.17 12.91 2.24
CA VAL A 135 -4.25 11.44 2.15
C VAL A 135 -4.24 10.82 3.55
N VAL A 136 -3.35 11.26 4.44
CA VAL A 136 -3.28 10.78 5.83
C VAL A 136 -4.60 11.01 6.57
N SER A 137 -5.20 12.20 6.40
CA SER A 137 -6.51 12.51 6.99
C SER A 137 -7.60 11.56 6.49
N SER A 138 -7.64 11.29 5.18
CA SER A 138 -8.60 10.35 4.59
C SER A 138 -8.38 8.91 5.08
N ILE A 139 -7.11 8.50 5.19
CA ILE A 139 -6.74 7.18 5.74
C ILE A 139 -7.20 7.06 7.18
N GLY A 140 -6.97 8.09 8.00
CA GLY A 140 -7.33 8.10 9.42
C GLY A 140 -8.81 7.83 9.69
N VAL A 141 -9.70 8.34 8.84
CA VAL A 141 -11.17 8.09 8.95
C VAL A 141 -11.53 6.63 8.73
N GLY A 142 -10.77 5.92 7.89
CA GLY A 142 -11.03 4.51 7.54
C GLY A 142 -10.13 3.49 8.24
N LEU A 143 -9.16 3.95 9.05
CA LEU A 143 -8.13 3.11 9.66
C LEU A 143 -8.72 2.14 10.69
N LYS A 144 -8.25 0.90 10.66
CA LYS A 144 -8.66 -0.17 11.59
C LYS A 144 -7.47 -0.71 12.36
N LEU A 145 -7.75 -1.30 13.51
CA LEU A 145 -6.71 -1.98 14.30
C LEU A 145 -6.04 -3.09 13.46
N GLY A 146 -4.72 -3.07 13.43
CA GLY A 146 -3.91 -4.02 12.66
C GLY A 146 -3.56 -3.55 11.24
N ASP A 147 -4.15 -2.47 10.76
CA ASP A 147 -3.79 -1.89 9.46
C ASP A 147 -2.35 -1.37 9.45
N VAL A 148 -1.75 -1.39 8.27
CA VAL A 148 -0.38 -0.89 8.04
C VAL A 148 -0.42 0.29 7.08
N VAL A 149 0.30 1.36 7.41
CA VAL A 149 0.46 2.54 6.55
C VAL A 149 1.93 2.72 6.22
N ALA A 150 2.26 2.85 4.95
CA ALA A 150 3.61 3.14 4.46
C ALA A 150 3.62 4.47 3.71
N LEU A 151 4.56 5.33 4.07
CA LEU A 151 4.85 6.59 3.39
C LEU A 151 6.05 6.37 2.47
N THR A 152 5.89 6.54 1.16
CA THR A 152 6.97 6.32 0.18
C THR A 152 7.71 7.59 -0.24
N PRO A 153 7.10 8.80 -0.27
CA PRO A 153 7.85 10.01 -0.57
C PRO A 153 8.85 10.36 0.53
N SER A 154 9.93 11.00 0.14
CA SER A 154 10.88 11.60 1.09
C SER A 154 10.21 12.80 1.75
N VAL A 155 10.23 12.80 3.07
CA VAL A 155 9.74 13.92 3.90
C VAL A 155 10.88 14.46 4.77
N PRO A 156 10.89 15.75 5.11
CA PRO A 156 11.89 16.31 6.01
C PRO A 156 11.77 15.64 7.40
N PRO A 157 12.87 15.52 8.14
CA PRO A 157 12.84 15.08 9.53
C PRO A 157 12.15 16.11 10.43
N GLY A 158 11.38 15.65 11.43
CA GLY A 158 10.77 16.48 12.46
C GLY A 158 9.29 16.34 12.58
#